data_50d35c109eae0cbbcfa3d5927e6493fe
#
_entry.id   50d35c109eae0cbbcfa3d5927e6493fe
#
_cell.length_a   1.000
_cell.length_b   1.000
_cell.length_c   1.000
_cell.angle_alpha   90.00
_cell.angle_beta   90.00
_cell.angle_gamma   90.00
#
_symmetry.space_group_name_H-M   'P 1'
#
loop_
_entity.id
_entity.type
_entity.pdbx_description
1 polymer ?
#
loop_
_entity_poly.entity_id
_entity_poly.type
_entity_poly.pdbx_seq_one_letter_code
_entity_poly.pdbx_strand_id
1 'polypeptide(L)'
;SRGLGDLYKRQFFNMLGPLVNPVLPAYQLLGVYNLPLLRLYTYTYQESKTKFAVVHSLDGYDEISLTNEFKVATSDHEKIYAPESLGFSRYKETDLDGGQTPEDAAKIFDQIMNNTATEAQKNVVVVNSAFAIHVICPEKTIEECIALSKESLESGRALATLKKFIELNS
;
A
#
# COMPACT_ATOMS: atom_id res chain seq x y z
N SER A 1 -3.63 -28.95 -20.81
CA SER A 1 -2.56 -28.07 -20.37
C SER A 1 -3.02 -26.63 -20.48
N ARG A 2 -3.66 -26.13 -19.44
CA ARG A 2 -3.83 -24.68 -19.24
C ARG A 2 -2.43 -24.18 -18.85
N GLY A 3 -1.68 -23.84 -19.87
CA GLY A 3 -0.25 -23.82 -19.77
C GLY A 3 0.33 -22.49 -19.35
N LEU A 4 1.63 -22.49 -19.16
CA LEU A 4 2.56 -21.38 -18.98
C LEU A 4 2.14 -20.08 -19.71
N GLY A 5 1.51 -20.15 -20.88
CA GLY A 5 1.03 -19.00 -21.63
C GLY A 5 -0.03 -18.15 -20.93
N ASP A 6 -0.93 -18.76 -20.15
CA ASP A 6 -1.95 -18.01 -19.41
C ASP A 6 -1.38 -17.34 -18.16
N LEU A 7 -0.36 -17.95 -17.55
CA LEU A 7 0.36 -17.36 -16.42
C LEU A 7 1.15 -16.12 -16.86
N TYR A 8 1.90 -16.24 -17.98
CA TYR A 8 2.65 -15.11 -18.54
C TYR A 8 1.76 -13.96 -19.00
N LYS A 9 0.60 -14.25 -19.60
CA LYS A 9 -0.37 -13.22 -19.97
C LYS A 9 -0.90 -12.46 -18.75
N ARG A 10 -1.29 -13.17 -17.69
CA ARG A 10 -1.78 -12.54 -16.45
C ARG A 10 -0.68 -11.68 -15.80
N GLN A 11 0.54 -12.17 -15.72
CA GLN A 11 1.67 -11.40 -15.20
C GLN A 11 1.92 -10.14 -16.02
N PHE A 12 1.89 -10.24 -17.34
CA PHE A 12 2.07 -9.10 -18.23
C PHE A 12 0.98 -8.03 -18.05
N PHE A 13 -0.29 -8.44 -17.98
CA PHE A 13 -1.39 -7.50 -17.73
C PHE A 13 -1.34 -6.89 -16.32
N ASN A 14 -0.94 -7.65 -15.31
CA ASN A 14 -0.76 -7.11 -13.97
C ASN A 14 0.36 -6.06 -13.92
N MET A 15 1.42 -6.23 -14.71
CA MET A 15 2.48 -5.25 -14.84
C MET A 15 2.04 -3.99 -15.61
N LEU A 16 1.15 -4.11 -16.59
CA LEU A 16 0.69 -2.97 -17.38
C LEU A 16 -0.41 -2.16 -16.70
N GLY A 17 -1.25 -2.79 -15.88
CA GLY A 17 -2.43 -2.14 -15.29
C GLY A 17 -2.13 -0.78 -14.67
N PRO A 18 -1.14 -0.66 -13.77
CA PRO A 18 -0.78 0.63 -13.17
C PRO A 18 -0.25 1.66 -14.16
N LEU A 19 0.40 1.22 -15.25
CA LEU A 19 1.03 2.10 -16.24
C LEU A 19 0.06 2.65 -17.29
N VAL A 20 -1.10 2.01 -17.48
CA VAL A 20 -2.08 2.38 -18.51
C VAL A 20 -3.32 3.07 -17.95
N ASN A 21 -3.24 3.64 -16.75
CA ASN A 21 -4.35 4.38 -16.16
C ASN A 21 -4.65 5.63 -17.01
N PRO A 22 -5.83 5.72 -17.68
CA PRO A 22 -6.14 6.79 -18.59
C PRO A 22 -6.33 8.15 -17.90
N VAL A 23 -6.53 8.15 -16.57
CA VAL A 23 -6.68 9.38 -15.79
C VAL A 23 -5.35 10.11 -15.59
N LEU A 24 -4.21 9.43 -15.76
CA LEU A 24 -2.87 9.96 -15.54
C LEU A 24 -2.77 10.75 -14.23
N PRO A 25 -2.92 10.07 -13.05
CA PRO A 25 -2.99 10.74 -11.77
C PRO A 25 -1.69 11.50 -11.48
N ALA A 26 -1.82 12.66 -10.81
CA ALA A 26 -0.68 13.48 -10.42
C ALA A 26 0.19 12.81 -9.32
N TYR A 27 -0.41 11.91 -8.53
CA TYR A 27 0.21 11.20 -7.42
C TYR A 27 -0.10 9.72 -7.51
N GLN A 28 0.90 8.87 -7.24
CA GLN A 28 0.72 7.42 -7.31
C GLN A 28 1.57 6.69 -6.28
N LEU A 29 0.94 5.79 -5.52
CA LEU A 29 1.62 4.78 -4.72
C LEU A 29 1.40 3.43 -5.39
N LEU A 30 2.46 2.68 -5.62
CA LEU A 30 2.47 1.41 -6.34
C LEU A 30 3.12 0.34 -5.50
N GLY A 31 2.49 -0.81 -5.39
CA GLY A 31 3.09 -2.00 -4.81
C GLY A 31 3.61 -2.96 -5.87
N VAL A 32 4.73 -3.61 -5.60
CA VAL A 32 5.33 -4.59 -6.49
C VAL A 32 5.89 -5.78 -5.72
N TYR A 33 5.77 -6.97 -6.27
CA TYR A 33 6.13 -8.22 -5.62
C TYR A 33 7.62 -8.60 -5.73
N ASN A 34 8.44 -7.82 -6.46
CA ASN A 34 9.88 -8.06 -6.54
C ASN A 34 10.69 -6.81 -6.90
N LEU A 35 11.99 -6.86 -6.62
CA LEU A 35 12.92 -5.75 -6.88
C LEU A 35 13.16 -5.43 -8.37
N PRO A 36 13.20 -6.39 -9.32
CA PRO A 36 13.24 -6.05 -10.74
C PRO A 36 12.07 -5.20 -11.20
N LEU A 37 10.87 -5.49 -10.74
CA LEU A 37 9.67 -4.73 -11.08
C LEU A 37 9.67 -3.35 -10.40
N LEU A 38 10.18 -3.25 -9.17
CA LEU A 38 10.38 -1.96 -8.50
C LEU A 38 11.27 -1.05 -9.35
N ARG A 39 12.40 -1.55 -9.85
CA ARG A 39 13.31 -0.79 -10.72
C ARG A 39 12.64 -0.37 -12.02
N LEU A 40 11.92 -1.29 -12.67
CA LEU A 40 11.22 -1.02 -13.92
C LEU A 40 10.23 0.13 -13.75
N TYR A 41 9.39 0.08 -12.71
CA TYR A 41 8.40 1.12 -12.44
C TYR A 41 9.07 2.44 -12.07
N THR A 42 10.09 2.41 -11.22
CA THR A 42 10.85 3.61 -10.86
C THR A 42 11.37 4.33 -12.10
N TYR A 43 12.03 3.62 -13.02
CA TYR A 43 12.53 4.22 -14.26
C TYR A 43 11.39 4.74 -15.16
N THR A 44 10.30 4.00 -15.29
CA THR A 44 9.14 4.41 -16.09
C THR A 44 8.52 5.71 -15.58
N TYR A 45 8.37 5.82 -14.26
CA TYR A 45 7.76 7.00 -13.65
C TYR A 45 8.70 8.20 -13.54
N GLN A 46 10.03 7.99 -13.49
CA GLN A 46 11.02 9.08 -13.50
C GLN A 46 10.92 9.97 -14.74
N GLU A 47 10.50 9.40 -15.88
CA GLU A 47 10.27 10.16 -17.11
C GLU A 47 8.92 10.88 -17.14
N SER A 48 8.05 10.62 -16.19
CA SER A 48 6.72 11.22 -16.09
C SER A 48 6.72 12.44 -15.18
N LYS A 49 5.62 13.21 -15.22
CA LYS A 49 5.38 14.31 -14.26
C LYS A 49 4.67 13.85 -12.99
N THR A 50 4.34 12.56 -12.90
CA THR A 50 3.64 11.96 -11.75
C THR A 50 4.59 11.90 -10.56
N LYS A 51 4.17 12.40 -9.41
CA LYS A 51 4.86 12.14 -8.14
C LYS A 51 4.49 10.73 -7.69
N PHE A 52 5.48 9.91 -7.38
CA PHE A 52 5.25 8.49 -7.11
C PHE A 52 6.10 7.95 -5.97
N ALA A 53 5.63 6.87 -5.39
CA ALA A 53 6.44 5.93 -4.63
C ALA A 53 6.12 4.50 -5.08
N VAL A 54 7.14 3.67 -5.22
CA VAL A 54 7.02 2.23 -5.46
C VAL A 54 7.47 1.51 -4.21
N VAL A 55 6.63 0.63 -3.67
CA VAL A 55 6.89 -0.12 -2.43
C VAL A 55 7.02 -1.61 -2.71
N HIS A 56 7.86 -2.27 -1.93
CA HIS A 56 8.07 -3.72 -1.98
C HIS A 56 8.56 -4.21 -0.62
N SER A 57 7.85 -5.13 0.01
CA SER A 57 8.33 -5.85 1.18
C SER A 57 9.32 -6.94 0.77
N LEU A 58 10.47 -7.04 1.45
CA LEU A 58 11.58 -7.91 1.03
C LEU A 58 11.25 -9.41 1.17
N ASP A 59 10.19 -9.74 1.85
CA ASP A 59 9.60 -11.09 1.96
C ASP A 59 8.55 -11.40 0.86
N GLY A 60 8.39 -10.51 -0.14
CA GLY A 60 7.65 -10.80 -1.38
C GLY A 60 6.27 -10.18 -1.51
N TYR A 61 5.83 -9.37 -0.53
CA TYR A 61 4.55 -8.67 -0.65
C TYR A 61 4.67 -7.40 -1.51
N ASP A 62 3.62 -7.12 -2.25
CA ASP A 62 3.45 -5.91 -3.07
C ASP A 62 2.85 -4.73 -2.28
N GLU A 63 2.97 -4.77 -0.96
CA GLU A 63 2.57 -3.74 -0.01
C GLU A 63 3.55 -3.71 1.17
N ILE A 64 3.42 -2.74 2.06
CA ILE A 64 4.19 -2.70 3.30
C ILE A 64 3.51 -3.62 4.32
N SER A 65 4.07 -4.82 4.49
CA SER A 65 3.50 -5.87 5.34
C SER A 65 3.81 -5.72 6.82
N LEU A 66 4.90 -5.01 7.18
CA LEU A 66 5.48 -4.97 8.53
C LEU A 66 5.93 -6.35 9.08
N THR A 67 5.99 -7.36 8.22
CA THR A 67 6.55 -8.69 8.56
C THR A 67 8.06 -8.74 8.39
N ASN A 68 8.58 -7.88 7.50
CA ASN A 68 10.00 -7.76 7.22
C ASN A 68 10.35 -6.30 6.87
N GLU A 69 11.61 -6.07 6.53
CA GLU A 69 12.05 -4.83 5.89
C GLU A 69 11.35 -4.64 4.56
N PHE A 70 11.17 -3.39 4.18
CA PHE A 70 10.58 -3.04 2.90
C PHE A 70 11.34 -1.91 2.23
N LYS A 71 11.33 -1.92 0.91
CA LYS A 71 11.98 -0.91 0.09
C LYS A 71 10.96 0.05 -0.50
N VAL A 72 11.30 1.33 -0.46
CA VAL A 72 10.54 2.41 -1.11
C VAL A 72 11.45 3.11 -2.09
N ALA A 73 10.98 3.29 -3.32
CA ALA A 73 11.64 4.05 -4.37
C ALA A 73 10.75 5.22 -4.80
N THR A 74 11.34 6.41 -4.89
CA THR A 74 10.70 7.63 -5.37
C THR A 74 11.48 8.21 -6.54
N SER A 75 11.11 9.39 -7.04
CA SER A 75 11.91 10.12 -8.04
C SER A 75 13.32 10.47 -7.55
N ASP A 76 13.47 10.70 -6.24
CA ASP A 76 14.65 11.34 -5.69
C ASP A 76 15.58 10.37 -4.96
N HIS A 77 15.03 9.29 -4.41
CA HIS A 77 15.81 8.33 -3.62
C HIS A 77 15.16 6.95 -3.53
N GLU A 78 15.98 5.97 -3.18
CA GLU A 78 15.55 4.64 -2.75
C GLU A 78 16.00 4.41 -1.32
N LYS A 79 15.11 3.88 -0.48
CA LYS A 79 15.42 3.60 0.93
C LYS A 79 14.80 2.29 1.38
N ILE A 80 15.52 1.56 2.22
CA ILE A 80 15.01 0.39 2.95
C ILE A 80 14.65 0.86 4.36
N TYR A 81 13.47 0.47 4.80
CA TYR A 81 12.96 0.73 6.13
C TYR A 81 12.79 -0.58 6.89
N ALA A 82 13.20 -0.62 8.13
CA ALA A 82 12.77 -1.63 9.07
C ALA A 82 11.49 -1.15 9.78
N PRO A 83 10.51 -2.01 10.07
CA PRO A 83 9.29 -1.62 10.81
C PRO A 83 9.62 -0.86 12.10
N GLU A 84 10.62 -1.32 12.83
CA GLU A 84 11.05 -0.77 14.11
C GLU A 84 11.58 0.67 13.98
N SER A 85 12.17 1.02 12.83
CA SER A 85 12.66 2.38 12.57
C SER A 85 11.54 3.42 12.42
N LEU A 86 10.32 2.94 12.20
CA LEU A 86 9.11 3.77 12.09
C LEU A 86 8.19 3.64 13.32
N GLY A 87 8.66 2.99 14.39
CA GLY A 87 7.90 2.81 15.62
C GLY A 87 6.88 1.67 15.58
N PHE A 88 6.95 0.77 14.59
CA PHE A 88 6.10 -0.42 14.51
C PHE A 88 6.83 -1.66 15.02
N SER A 89 6.08 -2.61 15.57
CA SER A 89 6.58 -3.95 15.80
C SER A 89 6.66 -4.73 14.50
N ARG A 90 7.59 -5.69 14.42
CA ARG A 90 7.60 -6.67 13.34
C ARG A 90 6.57 -7.75 13.66
N TYR A 91 5.62 -7.95 12.74
CA TYR A 91 4.55 -8.93 12.87
C TYR A 91 4.89 -10.25 12.20
N LYS A 92 4.13 -11.27 12.50
CA LYS A 92 4.15 -12.55 11.77
C LYS A 92 3.09 -12.53 10.68
N GLU A 93 3.28 -13.28 9.62
CA GLU A 93 2.30 -13.44 8.54
C GLU A 93 0.93 -13.87 9.10
N THR A 94 0.90 -14.75 10.10
CA THR A 94 -0.33 -15.18 10.77
C THR A 94 -1.09 -14.07 11.49
N ASP A 95 -0.44 -12.97 11.86
CA ASP A 95 -1.07 -11.83 12.52
C ASP A 95 -1.85 -10.95 11.52
N LEU A 96 -1.60 -11.16 10.22
CA LEU A 96 -2.15 -10.42 9.09
C LEU A 96 -3.12 -11.26 8.25
N ASP A 97 -3.53 -12.43 8.73
CA ASP A 97 -4.45 -13.30 8.00
C ASP A 97 -5.72 -12.52 7.60
N GLY A 98 -5.98 -12.49 6.30
CA GLY A 98 -7.12 -11.81 5.68
C GLY A 98 -8.41 -12.63 5.67
N GLY A 99 -8.41 -13.84 6.26
CA GLY A 99 -9.51 -14.80 6.21
C GLY A 99 -9.49 -15.67 4.97
N GLN A 100 -10.41 -16.63 4.91
CA GLN A 100 -10.47 -17.64 3.85
C GLN A 100 -11.56 -17.32 2.80
N THR A 101 -12.46 -16.41 3.11
CA THR A 101 -13.60 -16.04 2.27
C THR A 101 -13.69 -14.54 2.07
N PRO A 102 -14.36 -14.06 1.00
CA PRO A 102 -14.64 -12.64 0.83
C PRO A 102 -15.41 -12.03 2.02
N GLU A 103 -16.26 -12.81 2.67
CA GLU A 103 -17.03 -12.40 3.84
C GLU A 103 -16.12 -12.21 5.06
N ASP A 104 -15.10 -13.03 5.23
CA ASP A 104 -14.10 -12.85 6.30
C ASP A 104 -13.27 -11.59 6.06
N ALA A 105 -12.83 -11.37 4.83
CA ALA A 105 -12.10 -10.15 4.45
C ALA A 105 -12.95 -8.89 4.67
N ALA A 106 -14.24 -8.92 4.33
CA ALA A 106 -15.17 -7.81 4.59
C ALA A 106 -15.32 -7.51 6.09
N LYS A 107 -15.43 -8.56 6.93
CA LYS A 107 -15.47 -8.39 8.40
C LYS A 107 -14.20 -7.74 8.94
N ILE A 108 -13.03 -8.20 8.47
CA ILE A 108 -11.74 -7.63 8.88
C ILE A 108 -11.67 -6.16 8.46
N PHE A 109 -12.06 -5.84 7.25
CA PHE A 109 -12.15 -4.45 6.78
C PHE A 109 -13.05 -3.60 7.69
N ASP A 110 -14.25 -4.08 8.00
CA ASP A 110 -15.19 -3.38 8.91
C ASP A 110 -14.59 -3.22 10.32
N GLN A 111 -13.90 -4.23 10.83
CA GLN A 111 -13.21 -4.16 12.12
C GLN A 111 -12.10 -3.10 12.11
N ILE A 112 -11.30 -3.02 11.06
CA ILE A 112 -10.28 -1.98 10.90
C ILE A 112 -10.91 -0.60 10.90
N MET A 113 -11.94 -0.39 10.07
CA MET A 113 -12.60 0.90 9.95
C MET A 113 -13.33 1.35 11.23
N ASN A 114 -13.75 0.40 12.06
CA ASN A 114 -14.38 0.65 13.36
C ASN A 114 -13.41 0.59 14.56
N ASN A 115 -12.10 0.49 14.32
CA ASN A 115 -11.04 0.41 15.34
C ASN A 115 -11.13 -0.81 16.27
N THR A 116 -11.78 -1.88 15.86
CA THR A 116 -11.93 -3.13 16.64
C THR A 116 -11.04 -4.27 16.15
N ALA A 117 -10.29 -4.06 15.07
CA ALA A 117 -9.31 -5.00 14.54
C ALA A 117 -8.07 -5.13 15.43
N THR A 118 -7.24 -6.14 15.16
CA THR A 118 -5.96 -6.30 15.84
C THR A 118 -5.01 -5.14 15.55
N GLU A 119 -4.03 -4.95 16.42
CA GLU A 119 -3.04 -3.88 16.23
C GLU A 119 -2.21 -4.09 14.97
N ALA A 120 -1.87 -5.34 14.64
CA ALA A 120 -1.16 -5.70 13.42
C ALA A 120 -1.94 -5.25 12.17
N GLN A 121 -3.21 -5.62 12.07
CA GLN A 121 -4.07 -5.26 10.94
C GLN A 121 -4.24 -3.75 10.80
N LYS A 122 -4.43 -3.02 11.91
CA LYS A 122 -4.51 -1.56 11.88
C LYS A 122 -3.20 -0.90 11.44
N ASN A 123 -2.07 -1.37 11.97
CA ASN A 123 -0.76 -0.77 11.71
C ASN A 123 -0.30 -0.97 10.27
N VAL A 124 -0.62 -2.09 9.62
CA VAL A 124 -0.35 -2.29 8.19
C VAL A 124 -1.14 -1.28 7.35
N VAL A 125 -2.40 -1.04 7.65
CA VAL A 125 -3.20 -0.03 6.95
C VAL A 125 -2.65 1.38 7.20
N VAL A 126 -2.29 1.69 8.45
CA VAL A 126 -1.71 2.99 8.82
C VAL A 126 -0.41 3.27 8.07
N VAL A 127 0.52 2.32 8.01
CA VAL A 127 1.81 2.56 7.35
C VAL A 127 1.65 2.72 5.83
N ASN A 128 0.85 1.89 5.17
CA ASN A 128 0.60 2.03 3.73
C ASN A 128 -0.08 3.37 3.41
N SER A 129 -1.06 3.78 4.21
CA SER A 129 -1.71 5.08 4.10
C SER A 129 -0.74 6.24 4.34
N ALA A 130 0.19 6.11 5.29
CA ALA A 130 1.20 7.13 5.58
C ALA A 130 2.12 7.38 4.38
N PHE A 131 2.58 6.32 3.71
CA PHE A 131 3.39 6.48 2.51
C PHE A 131 2.58 7.09 1.35
N ALA A 132 1.28 6.78 1.22
CA ALA A 132 0.40 7.46 0.27
C ALA A 132 0.26 8.96 0.58
N ILE A 133 0.10 9.33 1.85
CA ILE A 133 0.05 10.73 2.29
C ILE A 133 1.39 11.43 1.98
N HIS A 134 2.52 10.77 2.24
CA HIS A 134 3.85 11.34 1.99
C HIS A 134 4.11 11.62 0.50
N VAL A 135 3.57 10.80 -0.42
CA VAL A 135 3.63 11.09 -1.88
C VAL A 135 2.91 12.40 -2.21
N ILE A 136 1.79 12.68 -1.54
CA ILE A 136 0.98 13.89 -1.77
C ILE A 136 1.59 15.10 -1.06
N CYS A 137 2.12 14.91 0.15
CA CYS A 137 2.66 15.94 1.04
C CYS A 137 4.16 15.65 1.35
N PRO A 138 5.05 15.79 0.36
CA PRO A 138 6.47 15.43 0.52
C PRO A 138 7.22 16.34 1.50
N GLU A 139 6.65 17.49 1.86
CA GLU A 139 7.18 18.39 2.89
C GLU A 139 7.02 17.87 4.31
N LYS A 140 6.14 16.88 4.54
CA LYS A 140 5.95 16.25 5.85
C LYS A 140 6.93 15.10 6.04
N THR A 141 7.36 14.87 7.26
CA THR A 141 8.14 13.67 7.57
C THR A 141 7.25 12.43 7.52
N ILE A 142 7.85 11.26 7.36
CA ILE A 142 7.06 10.00 7.34
C ILE A 142 6.38 9.76 8.70
N GLU A 143 7.00 10.17 9.79
CA GLU A 143 6.45 10.08 11.14
C GLU A 143 5.20 10.97 11.29
N GLU A 144 5.21 12.18 10.72
CA GLU A 144 4.02 13.05 10.67
C GLU A 144 2.92 12.42 9.83
N CYS A 145 3.25 11.78 8.71
CA CYS A 145 2.28 11.07 7.87
C CYS A 145 1.68 9.85 8.60
N ILE A 146 2.50 9.12 9.37
CA ILE A 146 2.02 8.02 10.23
C ILE A 146 1.03 8.54 11.27
N ALA A 147 1.36 9.64 11.94
CA ALA A 147 0.47 10.25 12.93
C ALA A 147 -0.86 10.69 12.33
N LEU A 148 -0.85 11.32 11.14
CA LEU A 148 -2.04 11.72 10.41
C LEU A 148 -2.91 10.53 9.99
N SER A 149 -2.28 9.46 9.47
CA SER A 149 -2.98 8.24 9.09
C SER A 149 -3.66 7.59 10.30
N LYS A 150 -2.92 7.45 11.40
CA LYS A 150 -3.41 6.88 12.66
C LYS A 150 -4.57 7.70 13.21
N GLU A 151 -4.44 9.01 13.28
CA GLU A 151 -5.51 9.90 13.74
C GLU A 151 -6.76 9.81 12.86
N SER A 152 -6.60 9.73 11.52
CA SER A 152 -7.72 9.60 10.59
C SER A 152 -8.51 8.30 10.82
N LEU A 153 -7.81 7.19 11.11
CA LEU A 153 -8.44 5.92 11.42
C LEU A 153 -9.11 5.95 12.79
N GLU A 154 -8.38 6.33 13.84
CA GLU A 154 -8.82 6.28 15.24
C GLU A 154 -9.97 7.27 15.54
N SER A 155 -9.99 8.42 14.91
CA SER A 155 -11.08 9.40 15.04
C SER A 155 -12.37 9.05 14.28
N GLY A 156 -12.34 8.00 13.44
CA GLY A 156 -13.45 7.62 12.58
C GLY A 156 -13.61 8.48 11.31
N ARG A 157 -12.70 9.42 11.05
CA ARG A 157 -12.74 10.26 9.82
C ARG A 157 -12.60 9.42 8.56
N ALA A 158 -11.75 8.39 8.57
CA ALA A 158 -11.61 7.45 7.47
C ALA A 158 -12.93 6.76 7.16
N LEU A 159 -13.63 6.24 8.17
CA LEU A 159 -14.96 5.62 8.02
C LEU A 159 -16.01 6.62 7.50
N ALA A 160 -16.01 7.85 8.01
CA ALA A 160 -16.93 8.89 7.54
C ALA A 160 -16.70 9.23 6.06
N THR A 161 -15.43 9.30 5.63
CA THR A 161 -15.07 9.54 4.24
C THR A 161 -15.51 8.39 3.33
N LEU A 162 -15.31 7.14 3.75
CA LEU A 162 -15.78 5.96 3.02
C LEU A 162 -17.32 5.97 2.85
N LYS A 163 -18.07 6.23 3.92
CA LYS A 163 -19.53 6.31 3.87
C LYS A 163 -19.99 7.39 2.88
N LYS A 164 -19.39 8.58 2.95
CA LYS A 164 -19.70 9.66 2.02
C LYS A 164 -19.38 9.28 0.57
N PHE A 165 -18.25 8.59 0.33
CA PHE A 165 -17.91 8.10 -1.00
C PHE A 165 -18.95 7.13 -1.54
N ILE A 166 -19.42 6.19 -0.71
CA ILE A 166 -20.46 5.23 -1.09
C ILE A 166 -21.76 5.97 -1.43
N GLU A 167 -22.21 6.91 -0.58
CA GLU A 167 -23.42 7.72 -0.80
C GLU A 167 -23.40 8.50 -2.12
N LEU A 168 -22.23 9.00 -2.51
CA LEU A 168 -22.06 9.78 -3.76
C LEU A 168 -22.04 8.91 -5.01
N ASN A 169 -21.87 7.58 -4.89
CA ASN A 169 -21.74 6.63 -6.00
C ASN A 169 -22.85 5.57 -6.01
N SER A 170 -23.86 5.69 -5.15
CA SER A 170 -25.09 4.87 -5.11
C SER A 170 -26.23 5.57 -5.88
#